data_def2b449dc3aeaa10862e4c8c822d04d
#
_entry.id   def2b449dc3aeaa10862e4c8c822d04d
#
_cell.length_a   1.000
_cell.length_b   1.000
_cell.length_c   1.000
_cell.angle_alpha   90.00
_cell.angle_beta   90.00
_cell.angle_gamma   90.00
#
_symmetry.space_group_name_H-M   'P 1'
#
loop_
_entity.id
_entity.type
_entity.pdbx_description
1 polymer ?
#
loop_
_entity_poly.entity_id
_entity_poly.type
_entity_poly.pdbx_seq_one_letter_code
_entity_poly.pdbx_strand_id
1 'polypeptide(L)'
;MHPLFELRGGAAADPPAIDIGADLLDIERAPAEPARITIWRESPEDAGFREVFVSIDGESVAIMEYGETCTFEVKPGPHRVRAHNTLFWKTHQIVLRPAEHAKFIAINRTGTISFGLLFMLGAFPLYLTFERETEKSQVPNPKPQIKTA
;
A
#
# COMPACT_ATOMS: atom_id res chain seq x y z
N MET A 1 41.75 76.97 -23.39
CA MET A 1 41.05 75.96 -24.16
C MET A 1 41.18 74.66 -23.39
N HIS A 2 40.13 74.28 -22.62
CA HIS A 2 40.07 72.98 -22.00
C HIS A 2 38.93 72.20 -22.64
N PRO A 3 39.20 70.97 -23.11
CA PRO A 3 38.10 70.10 -23.54
C PRO A 3 37.40 69.55 -22.33
N LEU A 4 36.10 69.71 -22.30
CA LEU A 4 35.15 69.08 -21.38
C LEU A 4 35.20 67.55 -21.58
N PHE A 5 35.56 66.84 -20.51
CA PHE A 5 35.51 65.41 -20.50
C PHE A 5 34.04 65.04 -20.08
N GLU A 6 33.29 64.63 -21.07
CA GLU A 6 31.92 64.16 -20.87
C GLU A 6 31.92 62.71 -20.30
N LEU A 7 31.66 62.58 -19.01
CA LEU A 7 31.42 61.30 -18.38
C LEU A 7 30.09 60.74 -18.85
N ARG A 8 30.14 59.86 -19.84
CA ARG A 8 29.01 58.98 -20.15
C ARG A 8 28.79 58.06 -18.97
N GLY A 9 27.72 58.30 -18.20
CA GLY A 9 27.20 57.36 -17.24
C GLY A 9 26.72 56.09 -17.94
N GLY A 10 27.53 55.04 -17.82
CA GLY A 10 27.07 53.70 -18.19
C GLY A 10 25.96 53.32 -17.20
N ALA A 11 24.76 53.15 -17.71
CA ALA A 11 23.67 52.52 -16.94
C ALA A 11 24.13 51.12 -16.61
N ALA A 12 24.37 50.87 -15.31
CA ALA A 12 24.54 49.52 -14.79
C ALA A 12 23.21 48.81 -15.02
N ALA A 13 23.24 47.82 -15.91
CA ALA A 13 22.12 46.94 -16.07
C ALA A 13 21.88 46.21 -14.73
N ASP A 14 20.73 46.38 -14.15
CA ASP A 14 20.32 45.59 -12.99
C ASP A 14 20.46 44.09 -13.28
N PRO A 15 21.05 43.32 -12.40
CA PRO A 15 21.12 41.88 -12.58
C PRO A 15 19.69 41.32 -12.69
N PRO A 16 19.44 40.32 -13.55
CA PRO A 16 18.13 39.73 -13.70
C PRO A 16 17.65 39.26 -12.33
N ALA A 17 16.46 39.74 -11.94
CA ALA A 17 15.82 39.28 -10.72
C ALA A 17 15.59 37.77 -10.85
N ILE A 18 16.31 36.99 -10.03
CA ILE A 18 16.10 35.54 -9.95
C ILE A 18 14.74 35.38 -9.25
N ASP A 19 13.73 34.94 -9.99
CA ASP A 19 12.39 34.65 -9.47
C ASP A 19 12.43 33.30 -8.74
N ILE A 20 12.93 33.32 -7.49
CA ILE A 20 13.02 32.15 -6.62
C ILE A 20 11.62 31.67 -6.20
N GLY A 21 10.59 32.50 -6.36
CA GLY A 21 9.23 32.16 -5.95
C GLY A 21 8.54 31.15 -6.85
N ALA A 22 8.78 31.21 -8.16
CA ALA A 22 8.20 30.26 -9.12
C ALA A 22 8.80 28.86 -8.97
N ASP A 23 10.11 28.78 -8.74
CA ASP A 23 10.82 27.51 -8.60
C ASP A 23 10.43 26.74 -7.30
N LEU A 24 10.16 27.49 -6.20
CA LEU A 24 9.70 26.89 -4.94
C LEU A 24 8.26 26.36 -5.04
N LEU A 25 7.40 27.00 -5.84
CA LEU A 25 6.02 26.55 -6.06
C LEU A 25 5.96 25.28 -6.91
N ASP A 26 6.92 25.09 -7.82
CA ASP A 26 7.01 23.90 -8.65
C ASP A 26 7.56 22.69 -7.87
N ILE A 27 8.43 22.90 -6.89
CA ILE A 27 8.93 21.84 -5.99
C ILE A 27 7.79 21.33 -5.08
N GLU A 28 6.91 22.21 -4.61
CA GLU A 28 5.76 21.84 -3.77
C GLU A 28 4.64 21.15 -4.57
N ARG A 29 4.68 21.29 -5.89
CA ARG A 29 3.70 20.72 -6.83
C ARG A 29 4.15 19.43 -7.50
N ALA A 30 5.37 18.96 -7.23
CA ALA A 30 5.82 17.67 -7.74
C ALA A 30 4.83 16.58 -7.26
N PRO A 31 4.26 15.76 -8.16
CA PRO A 31 3.36 14.70 -7.75
C PRO A 31 4.11 13.78 -6.80
N ALA A 32 3.60 13.63 -5.58
CA ALA A 32 4.18 12.72 -4.60
C ALA A 32 4.21 11.32 -5.21
N GLU A 33 5.33 10.61 -5.05
CA GLU A 33 5.44 9.24 -5.54
C GLU A 33 4.29 8.37 -5.02
N PRO A 34 3.64 7.59 -5.89
CA PRO A 34 2.53 6.75 -5.48
C PRO A 34 2.98 5.73 -4.43
N ALA A 35 2.12 5.48 -3.46
CA ALA A 35 2.25 4.38 -2.53
C ALA A 35 1.66 3.12 -3.15
N ARG A 36 1.98 1.94 -2.61
CA ARG A 36 1.48 0.66 -3.09
C ARG A 36 0.85 -0.17 -1.98
N ILE A 37 -0.22 -0.86 -2.34
CA ILE A 37 -0.89 -1.83 -1.49
C ILE A 37 -0.86 -3.15 -2.24
N THR A 38 -0.19 -4.17 -1.69
CA THR A 38 -0.22 -5.53 -2.21
C THR A 38 -1.04 -6.40 -1.26
N ILE A 39 -1.95 -7.16 -1.83
CA ILE A 39 -2.76 -8.14 -1.11
C ILE A 39 -2.51 -9.49 -1.76
N TRP A 40 -2.18 -10.48 -0.97
CA TRP A 40 -1.92 -11.82 -1.42
C TRP A 40 -2.76 -12.83 -0.64
N ARG A 41 -3.14 -13.90 -1.33
CA ARG A 41 -3.99 -14.96 -0.82
C ARG A 41 -3.35 -16.31 -1.09
N GLU A 42 -2.25 -16.57 -0.42
CA GLU A 42 -1.53 -17.84 -0.51
C GLU A 42 -1.12 -18.27 0.90
N SER A 43 -1.91 -19.15 1.50
CA SER A 43 -1.62 -19.70 2.81
C SER A 43 -2.10 -21.14 2.88
N PRO A 44 -1.32 -22.07 3.48
CA PRO A 44 -1.74 -23.45 3.71
C PRO A 44 -2.97 -23.55 4.63
N GLU A 45 -3.29 -22.49 5.36
CA GLU A 45 -4.45 -22.40 6.23
C GLU A 45 -5.72 -21.89 5.52
N ASP A 46 -5.59 -21.44 4.26
CA ASP A 46 -6.73 -21.00 3.46
C ASP A 46 -7.53 -22.20 2.97
N ALA A 47 -8.83 -22.14 3.15
CA ALA A 47 -9.75 -23.20 2.70
C ALA A 47 -9.81 -23.36 1.17
N GLY A 48 -9.26 -22.40 0.40
CA GLY A 48 -9.15 -22.43 -1.04
C GLY A 48 -10.47 -22.23 -1.80
N PHE A 49 -11.59 -22.46 -1.18
CA PHE A 49 -12.90 -22.23 -1.77
C PHE A 49 -13.52 -20.92 -1.23
N ARG A 50 -14.29 -20.22 -1.98
CA ARG A 50 -14.79 -18.85 -1.82
C ARG A 50 -13.81 -17.77 -2.15
N GLU A 51 -14.30 -16.85 -2.89
CA GLU A 51 -13.63 -15.61 -3.27
C GLU A 51 -13.49 -14.67 -2.08
N VAL A 52 -12.46 -13.86 -2.10
CA VAL A 52 -12.27 -12.72 -1.20
C VAL A 52 -12.41 -11.44 -2.02
N PHE A 53 -13.37 -10.64 -1.64
CA PHE A 53 -13.62 -9.33 -2.25
C PHE A 53 -12.81 -8.28 -1.53
N VAL A 54 -12.10 -7.46 -2.28
CA VAL A 54 -11.25 -6.38 -1.76
C VAL A 54 -11.79 -5.03 -2.20
N SER A 55 -11.86 -4.10 -1.26
CA SER A 55 -12.16 -2.70 -1.55
C SER A 55 -11.17 -1.76 -0.88
N ILE A 56 -10.85 -0.67 -1.58
CA ILE A 56 -10.02 0.41 -1.08
C ILE A 56 -10.86 1.67 -1.11
N ASP A 57 -10.95 2.37 0.02
CA ASP A 57 -11.75 3.60 0.20
C ASP A 57 -13.23 3.47 -0.20
N GLY A 58 -13.76 2.25 -0.14
CA GLY A 58 -15.14 1.93 -0.48
C GLY A 58 -15.35 1.51 -1.94
N GLU A 59 -14.33 1.60 -2.78
CA GLU A 59 -14.36 1.12 -4.16
C GLU A 59 -13.90 -0.34 -4.23
N SER A 60 -14.66 -1.20 -4.92
CA SER A 60 -14.28 -2.60 -5.15
C SER A 60 -13.15 -2.66 -6.17
N VAL A 61 -12.00 -3.18 -5.76
CA VAL A 61 -10.77 -3.18 -6.58
C VAL A 61 -10.36 -4.56 -7.04
N ALA A 62 -10.76 -5.63 -6.34
CA ALA A 62 -10.46 -7.00 -6.74
C ALA A 62 -11.44 -8.01 -6.16
N ILE A 63 -11.56 -9.14 -6.88
CA ILE A 63 -12.13 -10.39 -6.41
C ILE A 63 -11.00 -11.41 -6.50
N MET A 64 -10.57 -11.97 -5.37
CA MET A 64 -9.37 -12.80 -5.30
C MET A 64 -9.73 -14.27 -5.09
N GLU A 65 -9.19 -15.11 -5.95
CA GLU A 65 -9.17 -16.55 -5.77
C GLU A 65 -7.94 -17.00 -4.96
N TYR A 66 -7.90 -18.26 -4.57
CA TYR A 66 -6.74 -18.83 -3.89
C TYR A 66 -5.49 -18.78 -4.78
N GLY A 67 -4.36 -18.39 -4.22
CA GLY A 67 -3.09 -18.25 -4.93
C GLY A 67 -2.90 -16.91 -5.64
N GLU A 68 -3.89 -16.01 -5.61
CA GLU A 68 -3.77 -14.72 -6.29
C GLU A 68 -3.06 -13.66 -5.43
N THR A 69 -2.39 -12.78 -6.14
CA THR A 69 -1.76 -11.58 -5.59
C THR A 69 -2.14 -10.39 -6.44
N CYS A 70 -2.65 -9.35 -5.81
CA CYS A 70 -3.02 -8.10 -6.46
C CYS A 70 -2.22 -6.93 -5.86
N THR A 71 -1.74 -6.02 -6.70
CA THR A 71 -1.04 -4.81 -6.29
C THR A 71 -1.75 -3.59 -6.87
N PHE A 72 -1.99 -2.60 -6.01
CA PHE A 72 -2.68 -1.35 -6.34
C PHE A 72 -1.78 -0.17 -6.04
N GLU A 73 -1.69 0.77 -6.98
CA GLU A 73 -1.08 2.07 -6.74
C GLU A 73 -2.13 3.03 -6.19
N VAL A 74 -1.79 3.71 -5.10
CA VAL A 74 -2.66 4.66 -4.42
C VAL A 74 -1.89 5.95 -4.12
N LYS A 75 -2.60 7.04 -3.92
CA LYS A 75 -1.97 8.29 -3.48
C LYS A 75 -1.46 8.13 -2.05
N PRO A 76 -0.36 8.79 -1.66
CA PRO A 76 0.02 8.88 -0.26
C PRO A 76 -1.10 9.51 0.58
N GLY A 77 -1.28 9.01 1.80
CA GLY A 77 -2.31 9.52 2.71
C GLY A 77 -3.07 8.42 3.42
N PRO A 78 -4.20 8.78 4.06
CA PRO A 78 -5.05 7.82 4.76
C PRO A 78 -5.88 7.00 3.77
N HIS A 79 -5.91 5.67 4.00
CA HIS A 79 -6.70 4.73 3.21
C HIS A 79 -7.43 3.75 4.11
N ARG A 80 -8.57 3.27 3.63
CA ARG A 80 -9.35 2.22 4.26
C ARG A 80 -9.39 1.00 3.35
N VAL A 81 -8.63 -0.03 3.74
CA VAL A 81 -8.58 -1.31 3.02
C VAL A 81 -9.51 -2.30 3.69
N ARG A 82 -10.41 -2.90 2.94
CA ARG A 82 -11.40 -3.85 3.42
C ARG A 82 -11.34 -5.12 2.59
N ALA A 83 -11.34 -6.26 3.28
CA ALA A 83 -11.57 -7.56 2.66
C ALA A 83 -12.84 -8.20 3.24
N HIS A 84 -13.59 -8.94 2.41
CA HIS A 84 -14.77 -9.70 2.86
C HIS A 84 -14.98 -10.96 2.03
N ASN A 85 -15.61 -11.98 2.64
CA ASN A 85 -15.91 -13.25 2.00
C ASN A 85 -17.42 -13.56 1.99
N THR A 86 -18.28 -12.56 1.85
CA THR A 86 -19.76 -12.60 1.97
C THR A 86 -20.30 -12.69 3.40
N LEU A 87 -19.64 -13.43 4.29
CA LEU A 87 -20.10 -13.63 5.68
C LEU A 87 -19.36 -12.75 6.68
N PHE A 88 -18.08 -12.55 6.46
CA PHE A 88 -17.20 -11.79 7.34
C PHE A 88 -16.46 -10.72 6.59
N TRP A 89 -16.18 -9.62 7.27
CA TRP A 89 -15.37 -8.53 6.76
C TRP A 89 -14.34 -8.08 7.77
N LYS A 90 -13.20 -7.67 7.28
CA LYS A 90 -12.14 -7.04 8.05
C LYS A 90 -11.74 -5.75 7.37
N THR A 91 -11.53 -4.72 8.16
CA THR A 91 -11.17 -3.38 7.67
C THR A 91 -9.94 -2.89 8.40
N HIS A 92 -8.96 -2.40 7.66
CA HIS A 92 -7.79 -1.71 8.18
C HIS A 92 -7.79 -0.26 7.71
N GLN A 93 -7.56 0.65 8.66
CA GLN A 93 -7.24 2.03 8.35
C GLN A 93 -5.73 2.18 8.41
N ILE A 94 -5.14 2.69 7.34
CA ILE A 94 -3.69 2.86 7.19
C ILE A 94 -3.39 4.26 6.70
N VAL A 95 -2.21 4.75 7.02
CA VAL A 95 -1.66 5.98 6.44
C VAL A 95 -0.39 5.60 5.71
N LEU A 96 -0.33 5.91 4.42
CA LEU A 96 0.79 5.60 3.56
C LEU A 96 1.60 6.86 3.26
N ARG A 97 2.91 6.75 3.37
CA ARG A 97 3.86 7.77 2.94
C ARG A 97 4.11 7.64 1.43
N PRO A 98 4.67 8.68 0.79
CA PRO A 98 5.17 8.55 -0.58
C PRO A 98 6.10 7.35 -0.73
N ALA A 99 5.96 6.59 -1.81
CA ALA A 99 6.70 5.36 -2.11
C ALA A 99 6.54 4.21 -1.09
N GLU A 100 5.71 4.35 -0.06
CA GLU A 100 5.49 3.28 0.92
C GLU A 100 4.75 2.10 0.30
N HIS A 101 5.15 0.89 0.68
CA HIS A 101 4.54 -0.34 0.23
C HIS A 101 3.93 -1.10 1.42
N ALA A 102 2.61 -1.09 1.53
CA ALA A 102 1.87 -1.89 2.49
C ALA A 102 1.52 -3.26 1.90
N LYS A 103 1.75 -4.31 2.67
CA LYS A 103 1.42 -5.70 2.29
C LYS A 103 0.38 -6.26 3.24
N PHE A 104 -0.58 -6.98 2.68
CA PHE A 104 -1.65 -7.66 3.42
C PHE A 104 -1.77 -9.10 2.99
N ILE A 105 -2.11 -9.95 3.93
CA ILE A 105 -2.50 -11.34 3.67
C ILE A 105 -3.99 -11.51 3.94
N ALA A 106 -4.71 -12.13 3.02
CA ALA A 106 -6.10 -12.52 3.16
C ALA A 106 -6.19 -14.05 3.24
N ILE A 107 -6.82 -14.59 4.28
CA ILE A 107 -6.93 -16.03 4.50
C ILE A 107 -8.37 -16.36 4.89
N ASN A 108 -9.02 -17.24 4.16
CA ASN A 108 -10.28 -17.85 4.57
C ASN A 108 -10.01 -19.09 5.44
N ARG A 109 -10.09 -18.95 6.75
CA ARG A 109 -9.87 -20.07 7.68
C ARG A 109 -11.17 -20.83 7.94
N THR A 110 -11.08 -22.16 7.97
CA THR A 110 -12.15 -23.01 8.48
C THR A 110 -12.06 -23.07 10.01
N GLY A 111 -13.13 -22.68 10.69
CA GLY A 111 -13.17 -22.77 12.15
C GLY A 111 -13.23 -24.23 12.61
N THR A 112 -12.23 -24.69 13.34
CA THR A 112 -12.09 -26.08 13.79
C THR A 112 -13.13 -26.49 14.85
N ILE A 113 -13.65 -25.54 15.62
CA ILE A 113 -14.50 -25.82 16.80
C ILE A 113 -15.98 -25.99 16.45
N SER A 114 -16.43 -25.45 15.34
CA SER A 114 -17.85 -25.47 14.94
C SER A 114 -18.18 -26.55 13.91
N PHE A 115 -17.22 -27.36 13.52
CA PHE A 115 -17.38 -28.32 12.41
C PHE A 115 -18.49 -29.36 12.68
N GLY A 116 -18.62 -29.84 13.91
CA GLY A 116 -19.64 -30.86 14.24
C GLY A 116 -21.06 -30.32 14.25
N LEU A 117 -21.27 -29.14 14.82
CA LEU A 117 -22.61 -28.57 14.99
C LEU A 117 -23.13 -27.92 13.73
N LEU A 118 -22.26 -27.21 13.00
CA LEU A 118 -22.63 -26.50 11.77
C LEU A 118 -22.70 -27.43 10.56
N PHE A 119 -21.94 -28.53 10.55
CA PHE A 119 -22.09 -29.57 9.54
C PHE A 119 -23.51 -30.16 9.56
N MET A 120 -24.08 -30.31 10.74
CA MET A 120 -25.48 -30.73 10.89
C MET A 120 -26.50 -29.71 10.37
N LEU A 121 -26.13 -28.41 10.36
CA LEU A 121 -26.97 -27.30 9.89
C LEU A 121 -26.68 -26.89 8.45
N GLY A 122 -25.71 -27.52 7.76
CA GLY A 122 -25.34 -27.22 6.39
C GLY A 122 -24.63 -25.86 6.19
N ALA A 123 -24.16 -25.25 7.28
CA ALA A 123 -23.47 -23.98 7.25
C ALA A 123 -21.99 -24.16 7.62
N PHE A 124 -21.11 -23.80 6.71
CA PHE A 124 -19.65 -23.78 6.95
C PHE A 124 -19.21 -22.38 7.35
N PRO A 125 -18.83 -22.14 8.63
CA PRO A 125 -18.28 -20.85 9.03
C PRO A 125 -16.85 -20.71 8.51
N LEU A 126 -16.67 -19.89 7.50
CA LEU A 126 -15.37 -19.46 7.04
C LEU A 126 -15.02 -18.14 7.71
N TYR A 127 -14.02 -18.15 8.57
CA TYR A 127 -13.51 -16.93 9.17
C TYR A 127 -12.49 -16.28 8.22
N LEU A 128 -12.68 -14.99 7.95
CA LEU A 128 -11.72 -14.21 7.20
C LEU A 128 -10.67 -13.63 8.15
N THR A 129 -9.42 -13.99 7.92
CA THR A 129 -8.26 -13.30 8.48
C THR A 129 -7.72 -12.35 7.43
N PHE A 130 -7.55 -11.09 7.80
CA PHE A 130 -6.96 -10.06 6.95
C PHE A 130 -6.02 -9.24 7.81
N GLU A 131 -4.73 -9.39 7.61
CA GLU A 131 -3.68 -8.81 8.45
C GLU A 131 -2.65 -8.08 7.61
N ARG A 132 -2.15 -6.96 8.15
CA ARG A 132 -1.00 -6.26 7.57
C ARG A 132 0.26 -7.03 7.94
N GLU A 133 1.06 -7.37 6.93
CA GLU A 133 2.37 -7.95 7.13
C GLU A 133 3.30 -6.87 7.71
N THR A 134 3.70 -7.05 8.96
CA THR A 134 4.70 -6.22 9.62
C THR A 134 6.04 -6.92 9.48
N GLU A 135 7.08 -6.21 9.12
CA GLU A 135 8.45 -6.69 8.88
C GLU A 135 9.05 -7.57 10.01
N LYS A 136 8.37 -7.63 11.16
CA LYS A 136 8.75 -8.48 12.31
C LYS A 136 8.30 -9.94 12.22
N SER A 137 7.53 -10.32 11.22
CA SER A 137 7.02 -11.70 11.05
C SER A 137 7.89 -12.58 10.17
N GLN A 138 9.09 -12.15 9.80
CA GLN A 138 10.10 -13.08 9.31
C GLN A 138 10.63 -13.92 10.49
N VAL A 139 9.89 -14.96 10.86
CA VAL A 139 10.47 -16.08 11.59
C VAL A 139 11.57 -16.62 10.67
N PRO A 140 12.85 -16.63 11.10
CA PRO A 140 13.90 -17.17 10.28
C PRO A 140 13.54 -18.62 9.96
N ASN A 141 13.40 -18.93 8.67
CA ASN A 141 13.23 -20.30 8.21
C ASN A 141 14.34 -21.14 8.86
N PRO A 142 14.02 -22.18 9.67
CA PRO A 142 15.05 -22.97 10.29
C PRO A 142 15.88 -23.58 9.17
N LYS A 143 17.17 -23.25 9.18
CA LYS A 143 18.15 -23.82 8.25
C LYS A 143 17.97 -25.34 8.24
N PRO A 144 17.94 -25.98 7.07
CA PRO A 144 17.91 -27.45 7.01
C PRO A 144 19.09 -28.00 7.78
N GLN A 145 18.81 -28.72 8.86
CA GLN A 145 19.83 -29.43 9.59
C GLN A 145 20.28 -30.59 8.71
N ILE A 146 21.48 -30.46 8.15
CA ILE A 146 22.17 -31.56 7.50
C ILE A 146 22.56 -32.52 8.61
N LYS A 147 21.83 -33.61 8.76
CA LYS A 147 22.25 -34.74 9.56
C LYS A 147 23.35 -35.41 8.78
N THR A 148 24.60 -35.20 9.19
CA THR A 148 25.71 -36.02 8.78
C THR A 148 25.59 -37.34 9.55
N ALA A 149 25.42 -38.40 8.82
CA ALA A 149 25.47 -39.76 9.37
C ALA A 149 26.91 -40.15 9.66
#